data_547b26c6851e1576d64ecd7b4887319b
#
_entry.id   547b26c6851e1576d64ecd7b4887319b
#
_cell.length_a   1.000
_cell.length_b   1.000
_cell.length_c   1.000
_cell.angle_alpha   90.00
_cell.angle_beta   90.00
_cell.angle_gamma   90.00
#
_symmetry.space_group_name_H-M   'P 1'
#
loop_
_entity.id
_entity.type
_entity.pdbx_description
1 polymer ?
#
loop_
_entity_poly.entity_id
_entity_poly.type
_entity_poly.pdbx_seq_one_letter_code
_entity_poly.pdbx_strand_id
1 'polypeptide(L)'
;MSAAGLPSVPDQFKVYDSNTIDPKYSRYFTYGWLGSLALALLFSSSFLVLIRSFRSGRFFCGWFIDEDLSPRRKLPSLDQTLHQALLKAEDGDSSRSYKTAKRRGSNKRVLSANQAIVNDGLASAGRLVPTTLGGGGPEVVYRMISRIVYLGIVLLCVLKDAQLSSNPNRFGFLTLAQLTPLFLLSTKNNPLAFILSTGYEKINWAHRWLGRTVWLTATCHGAMWAYKHGRQYTLSNQKTRWGLAVYSFLCLSALTSIKPIRSKCYTLFWIAHMMSIIGFFATIAYHTPFAQPWIYPPIALYAFDLCARLVKLRFKDAELIPLEGMTLIHIPHATHGWLPGQHVYLRIFTSNWSALEPAHPFTILSPPRHPSQTDSSAVERGDGLILLAGCSGNWTRSIHSLARTGQSSCTKAVTSEDSEKTDTPGVAVSVMLDGPYGSFGAHGLSEEKAEVVICIAGGSGVSFLIALAEEARAEWAAIGSRARSGVKVIELIWVVRTLAMYTSLEALLSPLLSSRVRLSVYLTQSPPPTANEDAPTVRPYTTLHFIKPDLGATLRTLMDEHAPVSGVSVRACGPSGLVRQVERSVGELGRAVRTEVGGISFEAESFNV
;
A
#
# COMPACT_ATOMS: atom_id res chain seq x y z
N MET A 1 -3.06 54.75 43.97
CA MET A 1 -1.62 54.68 43.75
C MET A 1 -1.37 53.87 42.49
N SER A 2 -1.04 54.55 41.39
CA SER A 2 -0.77 53.90 40.10
C SER A 2 0.59 53.20 40.24
N ALA A 3 0.64 51.94 39.86
CA ALA A 3 1.89 51.18 39.78
C ALA A 3 2.75 51.78 38.63
N ALA A 4 3.63 52.68 39.03
CA ALA A 4 4.69 53.18 38.14
C ALA A 4 5.51 51.97 37.72
N GLY A 5 5.57 51.71 36.42
CA GLY A 5 6.25 50.56 35.84
C GLY A 5 7.71 50.53 36.29
N LEU A 6 8.11 49.45 36.94
CA LEU A 6 9.52 49.16 37.15
C LEU A 6 10.25 49.18 35.80
N PRO A 7 11.43 49.79 35.70
CA PRO A 7 12.19 49.82 34.45
C PRO A 7 12.41 48.39 33.98
N SER A 8 12.21 48.16 32.67
CA SER A 8 12.42 46.84 32.08
C SER A 8 13.86 46.39 32.32
N VAL A 9 14.04 45.21 32.88
CA VAL A 9 15.36 44.61 33.07
C VAL A 9 16.06 44.53 31.71
N PRO A 10 17.26 45.14 31.57
CA PRO A 10 18.02 45.02 30.31
C PRO A 10 18.22 43.56 29.90
N ASP A 11 18.21 43.28 28.61
CA ASP A 11 18.24 41.91 28.08
C ASP A 11 19.43 41.09 28.58
N GLN A 12 20.56 41.70 28.86
CA GLN A 12 21.75 41.07 29.42
C GLN A 12 21.56 40.49 30.86
N PHE A 13 20.55 40.95 31.59
CA PHE A 13 20.22 40.47 32.92
C PHE A 13 18.97 39.61 32.98
N LYS A 14 18.33 39.38 31.83
CA LYS A 14 17.18 38.46 31.74
C LYS A 14 17.64 37.02 31.88
N VAL A 15 17.23 36.36 32.97
CA VAL A 15 17.46 34.94 33.16
C VAL A 15 16.64 34.17 32.11
N TYR A 16 17.29 33.25 31.42
CA TYR A 16 16.61 32.37 30.44
C TYR A 16 15.57 31.50 31.15
N ASP A 17 14.31 31.77 30.91
CA ASP A 17 13.21 30.93 31.42
C ASP A 17 12.79 29.90 30.39
N SER A 18 13.22 28.65 30.61
CA SER A 18 12.92 27.54 29.75
C SER A 18 11.43 27.17 29.69
N ASN A 19 10.66 27.49 30.73
CA ASN A 19 9.24 27.18 30.80
C ASN A 19 8.38 28.12 29.95
N THR A 20 8.87 29.30 29.65
CA THR A 20 8.20 30.29 28.79
C THR A 20 8.75 30.33 27.39
N ILE A 21 10.05 30.10 27.19
CA ILE A 21 10.73 30.22 25.90
C ILE A 21 10.63 28.91 25.13
N ASP A 22 10.94 27.75 25.71
CA ASP A 22 11.01 26.47 25.03
C ASP A 22 9.65 25.99 24.45
N PRO A 23 8.51 26.20 25.13
CA PRO A 23 7.20 25.86 24.54
C PRO A 23 6.87 26.64 23.25
N LYS A 24 7.42 27.86 23.08
CA LYS A 24 7.25 28.61 21.82
C LYS A 24 7.89 27.88 20.65
N TYR A 25 9.05 27.29 20.83
CA TYR A 25 9.75 26.55 19.80
C TYR A 25 9.07 25.20 19.45
N SER A 26 8.37 24.60 20.41
CA SER A 26 7.48 23.46 20.11
C SER A 26 6.34 23.86 19.16
N ARG A 27 5.76 25.05 19.35
CA ARG A 27 4.75 25.62 18.43
C ARG A 27 5.36 26.01 17.10
N TYR A 28 6.55 26.61 17.07
CA TYR A 28 7.27 26.91 15.82
C TYR A 28 7.61 25.65 15.02
N PHE A 29 8.01 24.57 15.70
CA PHE A 29 8.16 23.27 15.07
C PHE A 29 6.86 22.81 14.43
N THR A 30 5.74 22.89 15.15
CA THR A 30 4.43 22.50 14.63
C THR A 30 4.04 23.34 13.41
N TYR A 31 4.22 24.65 13.43
CA TYR A 31 3.94 25.53 12.30
C TYR A 31 4.86 25.24 11.10
N GLY A 32 6.15 25.01 11.35
CA GLY A 32 7.12 24.65 10.31
C GLY A 32 6.78 23.32 9.66
N TRP A 33 6.39 22.32 10.45
CA TRP A 33 5.96 21.02 9.93
C TRP A 33 4.65 21.12 9.14
N LEU A 34 3.64 21.81 9.67
CA LEU A 34 2.37 22.03 8.96
C LEU A 34 2.57 22.86 7.69
N GLY A 35 3.42 23.88 7.72
CA GLY A 35 3.78 24.67 6.55
C GLY A 35 4.48 23.86 5.47
N SER A 36 5.42 23.00 5.86
CA SER A 36 6.08 22.09 4.90
C SER A 36 5.12 21.09 4.30
N LEU A 37 4.15 20.60 5.07
CA LEU A 37 3.09 19.72 4.60
C LEU A 37 2.15 20.46 3.63
N ALA A 38 1.71 21.66 3.98
CA ALA A 38 0.85 22.49 3.11
C ALA A 38 1.56 22.79 1.78
N LEU A 39 2.85 23.11 1.83
CA LEU A 39 3.66 23.34 0.64
C LEU A 39 3.75 22.06 -0.22
N ALA A 40 4.02 20.91 0.39
CA ALA A 40 4.06 19.63 -0.31
C ALA A 40 2.71 19.30 -0.98
N LEU A 41 1.58 19.61 -0.33
CA LEU A 41 0.24 19.43 -0.89
C LEU A 41 -0.03 20.36 -2.07
N LEU A 42 0.38 21.63 -2.00
CA LEU A 42 0.21 22.59 -3.10
C LEU A 42 0.95 22.16 -4.37
N PHE A 43 2.14 21.57 -4.22
CA PHE A 43 2.93 21.08 -5.35
C PHE A 43 2.59 19.64 -5.77
N SER A 44 1.72 18.94 -5.03
CA SER A 44 1.34 17.58 -5.35
C SER A 44 0.16 17.52 -6.32
N SER A 45 0.23 16.62 -7.30
CA SER A 45 -0.91 16.31 -8.17
C SER A 45 -2.06 15.64 -7.39
N SER A 46 -1.80 15.14 -6.21
CA SER A 46 -2.75 14.42 -5.35
C SER A 46 -3.93 15.28 -4.95
N PHE A 47 -3.72 16.57 -4.73
CA PHE A 47 -4.81 17.51 -4.42
C PHE A 47 -5.80 17.64 -5.58
N LEU A 48 -5.33 17.61 -6.82
CA LEU A 48 -6.18 17.62 -8.01
C LEU A 48 -6.95 16.30 -8.16
N VAL A 49 -6.31 15.18 -7.84
CA VAL A 49 -6.96 13.85 -7.81
C VAL A 49 -8.08 13.84 -6.77
N LEU A 50 -7.82 14.37 -5.58
CA LEU A 50 -8.82 14.47 -4.51
C LEU A 50 -10.04 15.29 -4.94
N ILE A 51 -9.82 16.49 -5.52
CA ILE A 51 -10.92 17.33 -6.03
C ILE A 51 -11.73 16.61 -7.12
N ARG A 52 -11.05 15.90 -8.02
CA ARG A 52 -11.72 15.13 -9.08
C ARG A 52 -12.54 13.99 -8.52
N SER A 53 -11.99 13.23 -7.58
CA SER A 53 -12.71 12.13 -6.91
C SER A 53 -13.96 12.63 -6.19
N PHE A 54 -13.88 13.80 -5.53
CA PHE A 54 -15.03 14.44 -4.92
C PHE A 54 -16.08 14.83 -5.95
N ARG A 55 -15.70 15.50 -7.04
CA ARG A 55 -16.60 15.92 -8.12
C ARG A 55 -17.21 14.76 -8.90
N SER A 56 -16.53 13.62 -8.97
CA SER A 56 -17.03 12.43 -9.67
C SER A 56 -17.97 11.57 -8.84
N GLY A 57 -18.20 11.92 -7.58
CA GLY A 57 -18.98 11.10 -6.63
C GLY A 57 -18.27 9.83 -6.15
N ARG A 58 -17.03 9.60 -6.58
CA ARG A 58 -16.22 8.44 -6.20
C ARG A 58 -15.48 8.63 -4.86
N PHE A 59 -15.63 9.78 -4.23
CA PHE A 59 -14.94 10.13 -2.99
C PHE A 59 -15.14 9.11 -1.87
N PHE A 60 -16.35 8.56 -1.76
CA PHE A 60 -16.70 7.56 -0.75
C PHE A 60 -16.48 6.11 -1.22
N CYS A 61 -16.19 5.89 -2.50
CA CYS A 61 -15.84 4.56 -2.99
C CYS A 61 -14.49 4.11 -2.42
N GLY A 62 -14.39 2.84 -2.03
CA GLY A 62 -13.15 2.29 -1.46
C GLY A 62 -12.96 2.58 0.03
N TRP A 63 -14.01 3.00 0.75
CA TRP A 63 -13.99 3.22 2.20
C TRP A 63 -14.52 2.06 3.00
N PHE A 64 -15.58 1.42 2.51
CA PHE A 64 -16.27 0.34 3.20
C PHE A 64 -16.61 -0.76 2.22
N ILE A 65 -16.52 -2.00 2.68
CA ILE A 65 -17.03 -3.16 1.95
C ILE A 65 -18.54 -3.22 2.23
N ASP A 66 -19.32 -3.17 1.16
CA ASP A 66 -20.76 -3.25 1.23
C ASP A 66 -21.25 -4.67 0.92
N GLU A 67 -22.44 -4.99 1.43
CA GLU A 67 -23.09 -6.29 1.35
C GLU A 67 -24.33 -6.19 0.49
N ASP A 68 -24.54 -7.17 -0.37
CA ASP A 68 -25.84 -7.36 -1.01
C ASP A 68 -26.70 -8.22 -0.08
N LEU A 69 -27.70 -7.59 0.55
CA LEU A 69 -28.66 -8.23 1.45
C LEU A 69 -29.84 -8.86 0.68
N SER A 70 -29.80 -8.90 -0.65
CA SER A 70 -30.85 -9.52 -1.45
C SER A 70 -30.96 -11.03 -1.12
N PRO A 71 -32.18 -11.61 -1.10
CA PRO A 71 -32.36 -13.02 -0.76
C PRO A 71 -31.62 -13.91 -1.76
N ARG A 72 -30.90 -14.89 -1.24
CA ARG A 72 -30.01 -15.81 -1.96
C ARG A 72 -30.71 -16.41 -3.18
N ARG A 73 -30.28 -16.06 -4.40
CA ARG A 73 -30.31 -17.02 -5.50
C ARG A 73 -29.14 -17.99 -5.25
N LYS A 74 -29.39 -19.30 -5.32
CA LYS A 74 -28.32 -20.31 -5.32
C LYS A 74 -27.36 -19.95 -6.47
N LEU A 75 -26.21 -19.40 -6.16
CA LEU A 75 -25.16 -19.11 -7.13
C LEU A 75 -24.47 -20.44 -7.47
N PRO A 76 -24.09 -20.67 -8.73
CA PRO A 76 -23.21 -21.78 -9.07
C PRO A 76 -21.89 -21.61 -8.29
N SER A 77 -21.29 -22.71 -7.86
CA SER A 77 -20.00 -22.69 -7.19
C SER A 77 -18.96 -22.03 -8.12
N LEU A 78 -17.95 -21.42 -7.54
CA LEU A 78 -16.86 -20.79 -8.31
C LEU A 78 -16.19 -21.82 -9.25
N ASP A 79 -16.19 -23.10 -8.85
CA ASP A 79 -15.66 -24.22 -9.63
C ASP A 79 -16.53 -24.50 -10.85
N GLN A 80 -17.86 -24.44 -10.75
CA GLN A 80 -18.77 -24.51 -11.91
C GLN A 80 -18.57 -23.31 -12.84
N THR A 81 -18.34 -22.12 -12.30
CA THR A 81 -18.06 -20.92 -13.08
C THR A 81 -16.71 -21.03 -13.80
N LEU A 82 -15.68 -21.57 -13.13
CA LEU A 82 -14.39 -21.89 -13.72
C LEU A 82 -14.52 -22.97 -14.81
N HIS A 83 -15.28 -24.04 -14.55
CA HIS A 83 -15.50 -25.13 -15.51
C HIS A 83 -16.36 -24.68 -16.70
N GLN A 84 -17.41 -23.89 -16.49
CA GLN A 84 -18.21 -23.30 -17.56
C GLN A 84 -17.42 -22.26 -18.37
N ALA A 85 -16.52 -21.50 -17.75
CA ALA A 85 -15.62 -20.61 -18.48
C ALA A 85 -14.64 -21.37 -19.36
N LEU A 86 -14.17 -22.55 -18.92
CA LEU A 86 -13.34 -23.45 -19.74
C LEU A 86 -14.12 -24.03 -20.91
N LEU A 87 -15.34 -24.52 -20.69
CA LEU A 87 -16.20 -25.09 -21.76
C LEU A 87 -16.62 -24.02 -22.80
N LYS A 88 -16.98 -22.80 -22.37
CA LYS A 88 -17.30 -21.69 -23.28
C LYS A 88 -16.10 -21.18 -24.07
N ALA A 89 -14.88 -21.37 -23.56
CA ALA A 89 -13.66 -21.03 -24.29
C ALA A 89 -13.35 -22.03 -25.43
N GLU A 90 -13.87 -23.24 -25.33
CA GLU A 90 -13.76 -24.24 -26.39
C GLU A 90 -14.76 -24.02 -27.56
N ASP A 91 -15.94 -23.40 -27.28
CA ASP A 91 -17.00 -23.19 -28.30
C ASP A 91 -16.93 -21.81 -29.00
N GLY A 92 -16.00 -20.96 -28.67
CA GLY A 92 -15.95 -19.54 -29.08
C GLY A 92 -15.18 -19.24 -30.37
N ASP A 93 -15.33 -20.00 -31.45
CA ASP A 93 -14.85 -19.57 -32.77
C ASP A 93 -16.03 -19.02 -33.60
N SER A 94 -16.22 -17.71 -33.62
CA SER A 94 -16.97 -17.06 -34.70
C SER A 94 -16.50 -15.62 -34.93
N SER A 95 -15.89 -15.48 -36.05
CA SER A 95 -15.47 -14.26 -36.75
C SER A 95 -16.54 -13.16 -36.78
N ARG A 96 -16.25 -12.00 -36.15
CA ARG A 96 -16.91 -10.73 -36.47
C ARG A 96 -15.90 -9.71 -37.01
N SER A 97 -16.04 -9.50 -38.31
CA SER A 97 -15.38 -8.44 -39.09
C SER A 97 -15.73 -7.05 -38.54
N TYR A 98 -14.73 -6.26 -38.16
CA TYR A 98 -14.89 -4.88 -37.80
C TYR A 98 -14.56 -3.96 -38.96
N LYS A 99 -15.55 -3.17 -39.39
CA LYS A 99 -15.37 -2.05 -40.34
C LYS A 99 -14.57 -0.94 -39.68
N THR A 100 -13.49 -0.54 -40.31
CA THR A 100 -12.62 0.59 -39.95
C THR A 100 -13.37 1.91 -39.96
N ALA A 101 -13.51 2.56 -38.80
CA ALA A 101 -14.02 3.92 -38.68
C ALA A 101 -12.91 4.94 -38.88
N LYS A 102 -13.17 5.91 -39.75
CA LYS A 102 -12.32 6.98 -40.22
C LYS A 102 -11.84 7.91 -39.09
N ARG A 103 -10.55 8.09 -39.00
CA ARG A 103 -9.78 8.89 -38.05
C ARG A 103 -10.23 10.36 -38.06
N ARG A 104 -10.78 10.82 -36.94
CA ARG A 104 -11.03 12.25 -36.66
C ARG A 104 -9.95 12.71 -35.67
N GLY A 105 -9.31 13.85 -35.98
CA GLY A 105 -8.12 14.31 -35.34
C GLY A 105 -8.19 14.37 -33.80
N SER A 106 -7.20 13.77 -33.19
CA SER A 106 -6.96 13.74 -31.75
C SER A 106 -6.31 15.06 -31.31
N ASN A 107 -6.98 15.81 -30.48
CA ASN A 107 -6.34 16.89 -29.69
C ASN A 107 -5.30 16.26 -28.76
N LYS A 108 -4.04 16.51 -29.02
CA LYS A 108 -2.90 16.10 -28.17
C LYS A 108 -3.06 16.70 -26.77
N ARG A 109 -3.55 15.89 -25.82
CA ARG A 109 -3.50 16.24 -24.39
C ARG A 109 -2.17 15.73 -23.83
N VAL A 110 -1.15 16.54 -23.94
CA VAL A 110 0.15 16.31 -23.30
C VAL A 110 -0.06 16.32 -21.78
N LEU A 111 0.52 15.34 -21.07
CA LEU A 111 0.79 15.45 -19.62
C LEU A 111 1.35 16.85 -19.38
N SER A 112 0.85 17.60 -18.40
CA SER A 112 1.27 18.98 -18.23
C SER A 112 2.80 19.01 -18.20
N ALA A 113 3.41 19.87 -19.01
CA ALA A 113 4.87 19.96 -19.17
C ALA A 113 5.59 20.06 -17.82
N ASN A 114 4.95 20.68 -16.83
CA ASN A 114 5.45 20.82 -15.47
C ASN A 114 5.56 19.49 -14.71
N GLN A 115 4.64 18.53 -14.91
CA GLN A 115 4.71 17.21 -14.27
C GLN A 115 5.82 16.34 -14.89
N ALA A 116 6.00 16.44 -16.21
CA ALA A 116 7.10 15.75 -16.89
C ALA A 116 8.46 16.31 -16.45
N ILE A 117 8.59 17.64 -16.32
CA ILE A 117 9.83 18.30 -15.87
C ILE A 117 10.16 17.94 -14.42
N VAL A 118 9.20 17.95 -13.50
CA VAL A 118 9.42 17.60 -12.09
C VAL A 118 9.79 16.11 -11.95
N ASN A 119 9.09 15.23 -12.64
CA ASN A 119 9.41 13.80 -12.61
C ASN A 119 10.78 13.50 -13.24
N ASP A 120 11.14 14.20 -14.29
CA ASP A 120 12.46 14.08 -14.96
C ASP A 120 13.59 14.65 -14.09
N GLY A 121 13.36 15.77 -13.42
CA GLY A 121 14.30 16.36 -12.45
C GLY A 121 14.53 15.41 -11.27
N LEU A 122 13.48 14.84 -10.70
CA LEU A 122 13.56 13.88 -9.59
C LEU A 122 14.23 12.57 -10.02
N ALA A 123 13.93 12.05 -11.22
CA ALA A 123 14.58 10.86 -11.76
C ALA A 123 16.07 11.09 -12.06
N SER A 124 16.44 12.29 -12.52
CA SER A 124 17.82 12.68 -12.77
C SER A 124 18.61 12.85 -11.48
N ALA A 125 18.03 13.50 -10.47
CA ALA A 125 18.60 13.61 -9.13
C ALA A 125 18.75 12.24 -8.45
N GLY A 126 17.80 11.34 -8.66
CA GLY A 126 17.87 9.95 -8.15
C GLY A 126 19.05 9.16 -8.68
N ARG A 127 19.53 9.43 -9.89
CA ARG A 127 20.74 8.79 -10.46
C ARG A 127 22.04 9.24 -9.80
N LEU A 128 22.05 10.40 -9.15
CA LEU A 128 23.19 10.90 -8.40
C LEU A 128 23.33 10.29 -7.00
N VAL A 129 22.28 9.58 -6.53
CA VAL A 129 22.29 8.92 -5.23
C VAL A 129 23.01 7.57 -5.35
N PRO A 130 24.06 7.31 -4.56
CA PRO A 130 24.77 6.04 -4.57
C PRO A 130 23.83 4.86 -4.33
N THR A 131 24.04 3.75 -5.03
CA THR A 131 23.24 2.51 -4.89
C THR A 131 23.23 1.95 -3.47
N THR A 132 24.25 2.27 -2.66
CA THR A 132 24.35 1.95 -1.24
C THR A 132 23.26 2.60 -0.38
N LEU A 133 22.61 3.68 -0.86
CA LEU A 133 21.53 4.38 -0.16
C LEU A 133 20.13 3.98 -0.64
N GLY A 134 20.00 2.96 -1.47
CA GLY A 134 18.69 2.38 -1.79
C GLY A 134 18.19 2.57 -3.22
N GLY A 135 19.08 2.86 -4.19
CA GLY A 135 18.71 2.99 -5.60
C GLY A 135 18.11 4.35 -5.98
N GLY A 136 18.32 4.76 -7.23
CA GLY A 136 18.11 6.14 -7.67
C GLY A 136 16.73 6.50 -8.23
N GLY A 137 15.64 5.97 -7.71
CA GLY A 137 14.29 6.35 -8.16
C GLY A 137 13.80 7.71 -7.60
N PRO A 138 12.79 8.35 -8.23
CA PRO A 138 12.20 9.62 -7.78
C PRO A 138 11.73 9.56 -6.33
N GLU A 139 11.26 8.40 -5.88
CA GLU A 139 10.78 8.17 -4.51
C GLU A 139 11.90 8.30 -3.47
N VAL A 140 13.10 7.85 -3.78
CA VAL A 140 14.26 7.97 -2.89
C VAL A 140 14.64 9.43 -2.71
N VAL A 141 14.65 10.20 -3.78
CA VAL A 141 14.94 11.65 -3.75
C VAL A 141 13.91 12.39 -2.92
N TYR A 142 12.63 12.13 -3.15
CA TYR A 142 11.54 12.71 -2.34
C TYR A 142 11.70 12.40 -0.85
N ARG A 143 12.00 11.15 -0.50
CA ARG A 143 12.25 10.72 0.88
C ARG A 143 13.47 11.40 1.49
N MET A 144 14.54 11.60 0.70
CA MET A 144 15.73 12.31 1.17
C MET A 144 15.44 13.80 1.40
N ILE A 145 14.80 14.48 0.46
CA ILE A 145 14.42 15.90 0.60
C ILE A 145 13.53 16.09 1.83
N SER A 146 12.51 15.24 1.98
CA SER A 146 11.61 15.30 3.14
C SER A 146 12.34 15.14 4.48
N ARG A 147 13.34 14.26 4.54
CA ARG A 147 14.19 14.08 5.73
C ARG A 147 15.05 15.29 6.01
N ILE A 148 15.67 15.87 4.98
CA ILE A 148 16.52 17.05 5.10
C ILE A 148 15.69 18.25 5.59
N VAL A 149 14.52 18.49 4.99
CA VAL A 149 13.62 19.57 5.40
C VAL A 149 13.19 19.39 6.86
N TYR A 150 12.77 18.18 7.21
CA TYR A 150 12.37 17.88 8.59
C TYR A 150 13.50 18.08 9.60
N LEU A 151 14.70 17.56 9.33
CA LEU A 151 15.87 17.76 10.19
C LEU A 151 16.26 19.24 10.27
N GLY A 152 16.15 19.99 9.17
CA GLY A 152 16.38 21.43 9.17
C GLY A 152 15.43 22.15 10.13
N ILE A 153 14.14 21.82 10.12
CA ILE A 153 13.16 22.39 11.07
C ILE A 153 13.52 22.02 12.51
N VAL A 154 13.85 20.77 12.78
CA VAL A 154 14.26 20.32 14.13
C VAL A 154 15.50 21.07 14.59
N LEU A 155 16.55 21.14 13.76
CA LEU A 155 17.79 21.85 14.09
C LEU A 155 17.59 23.34 14.32
N LEU A 156 16.81 24.01 13.48
CA LEU A 156 16.46 25.42 13.69
C LEU A 156 15.78 25.63 15.04
N CYS A 157 14.81 24.77 15.39
CA CYS A 157 14.11 24.86 16.68
C CYS A 157 15.01 24.50 17.88
N VAL A 158 16.01 23.63 17.69
CA VAL A 158 16.99 23.29 18.73
C VAL A 158 17.96 24.43 18.97
N LEU A 159 18.53 25.00 17.91
CA LEU A 159 19.68 25.88 17.98
C LEU A 159 19.31 27.34 18.20
N LYS A 160 18.19 27.80 17.62
CA LYS A 160 17.83 29.23 17.69
C LYS A 160 17.46 29.63 19.11
N ASP A 161 18.13 30.70 19.60
CA ASP A 161 17.91 31.30 20.90
C ASP A 161 17.94 30.27 22.07
N ALA A 162 18.73 29.21 21.95
CA ALA A 162 18.83 28.15 22.93
C ALA A 162 20.16 28.21 23.67
N GLN A 163 20.09 28.16 25.00
CA GLN A 163 21.26 27.98 25.84
C GLN A 163 21.50 26.50 26.13
N LEU A 164 21.89 25.73 25.09
CA LEU A 164 21.96 24.25 25.14
C LEU A 164 22.88 23.75 26.25
N SER A 165 23.99 24.42 26.50
CA SER A 165 24.95 24.02 27.56
C SER A 165 24.37 24.08 28.97
N SER A 166 23.43 24.99 29.21
CA SER A 166 22.81 25.20 30.52
C SER A 166 21.38 24.67 30.63
N ASN A 167 20.68 24.46 29.49
CA ASN A 167 19.27 24.10 29.47
C ASN A 167 18.95 22.92 28.56
N PRO A 168 18.80 21.71 29.12
CA PRO A 168 18.40 20.52 28.35
C PRO A 168 16.90 20.44 28.05
N ASN A 169 16.04 21.34 28.53
CA ASN A 169 14.59 21.26 28.40
C ASN A 169 14.13 21.47 26.97
N ARG A 170 14.86 22.24 26.15
CA ARG A 170 14.55 22.43 24.71
C ARG A 170 14.37 21.11 23.97
N PHE A 171 15.26 20.16 24.18
CA PHE A 171 15.15 18.83 23.58
C PHE A 171 13.91 18.06 24.05
N GLY A 172 13.55 18.18 25.35
CA GLY A 172 12.35 17.56 25.90
C GLY A 172 11.06 18.12 25.29
N PHE A 173 10.96 19.44 25.17
CA PHE A 173 9.81 20.10 24.53
C PHE A 173 9.68 19.74 23.06
N LEU A 174 10.79 19.65 22.32
CA LEU A 174 10.76 19.22 20.94
C LEU A 174 10.43 17.73 20.78
N THR A 175 10.85 16.87 21.73
CA THR A 175 10.42 15.48 21.78
C THR A 175 8.90 15.37 21.85
N LEU A 176 8.27 16.15 22.74
CA LEU A 176 6.82 16.19 22.88
C LEU A 176 6.11 16.69 21.60
N ALA A 177 6.61 17.76 20.99
CA ALA A 177 6.02 18.32 19.79
C ALA A 177 6.01 17.35 18.58
N GLN A 178 6.98 16.45 18.51
CA GLN A 178 7.08 15.43 17.45
C GLN A 178 6.08 14.27 17.61
N LEU A 179 5.43 14.10 18.77
CA LEU A 179 4.51 12.99 19.01
C LEU A 179 3.27 13.05 18.09
N THR A 180 2.71 14.23 17.90
CA THR A 180 1.51 14.39 17.04
C THR A 180 1.76 13.92 15.59
N PRO A 181 2.78 14.44 14.86
CA PRO A 181 3.08 13.92 13.52
C PRO A 181 3.52 12.45 13.53
N LEU A 182 4.21 11.98 14.58
CA LEU A 182 4.60 10.57 14.70
C LEU A 182 3.38 9.65 14.72
N PHE A 183 2.35 9.98 15.50
CA PHE A 183 1.13 9.18 15.59
C PHE A 183 0.27 9.32 14.35
N LEU A 184 0.14 10.51 13.79
CA LEU A 184 -0.55 10.71 12.51
C LEU A 184 -0.02 9.76 11.43
N LEU A 185 1.30 9.60 11.34
CA LEU A 185 1.95 8.76 10.33
C LEU A 185 1.89 7.26 10.61
N SER A 186 1.37 6.83 11.77
CA SER A 186 1.22 5.42 12.15
C SER A 186 -0.17 4.85 11.92
N THR A 187 -1.19 5.70 11.78
CA THR A 187 -2.59 5.30 11.65
C THR A 187 -2.87 4.66 10.29
N LYS A 188 -3.72 3.62 10.25
CA LYS A 188 -4.17 2.98 8.99
C LYS A 188 -5.16 3.87 8.24
N ASN A 189 -6.12 4.48 8.95
CA ASN A 189 -7.04 5.47 8.39
C ASN A 189 -6.43 6.87 8.48
N ASN A 190 -5.32 7.05 7.82
CA ASN A 190 -4.48 8.23 7.91
C ASN A 190 -5.05 9.38 7.07
N PRO A 191 -5.47 10.51 7.69
CA PRO A 191 -5.99 11.67 6.95
C PRO A 191 -4.99 12.22 5.93
N LEU A 192 -3.69 12.19 6.24
CA LEU A 192 -2.65 12.64 5.34
C LEU A 192 -2.50 11.71 4.12
N ALA A 193 -2.52 10.39 4.33
CA ALA A 193 -2.50 9.41 3.25
C ALA A 193 -3.69 9.60 2.31
N PHE A 194 -4.86 9.87 2.88
CA PHE A 194 -6.07 10.20 2.14
C PHE A 194 -5.91 11.46 1.28
N ILE A 195 -5.45 12.58 1.86
CA ILE A 195 -5.22 13.84 1.12
C ILE A 195 -4.17 13.66 0.03
N LEU A 196 -3.14 12.85 0.28
CA LEU A 196 -2.09 12.53 -0.69
C LEU A 196 -2.52 11.46 -1.71
N SER A 197 -3.75 10.95 -1.63
CA SER A 197 -4.26 9.86 -2.46
C SER A 197 -3.30 8.66 -2.52
N THR A 198 -2.73 8.28 -1.37
CA THR A 198 -1.76 7.20 -1.25
C THR A 198 -2.14 6.24 -0.13
N GLY A 199 -1.59 5.01 -0.14
CA GLY A 199 -1.73 4.08 0.97
C GLY A 199 -0.89 4.50 2.18
N TYR A 200 -1.38 4.22 3.40
CA TYR A 200 -0.62 4.52 4.62
C TYR A 200 0.73 3.76 4.66
N GLU A 201 0.83 2.62 4.01
CA GLU A 201 2.06 1.82 3.90
C GLU A 201 3.19 2.62 3.24
N LYS A 202 2.83 3.42 2.23
CA LYS A 202 3.77 4.23 1.44
C LYS A 202 4.34 5.39 2.24
N ILE A 203 3.67 5.83 3.32
CA ILE A 203 4.15 6.91 4.20
C ILE A 203 4.74 6.40 5.53
N ASN A 204 4.59 5.13 5.86
CA ASN A 204 5.08 4.54 7.12
C ASN A 204 6.62 4.63 7.31
N TRP A 205 7.39 4.84 6.23
CA TRP A 205 8.82 5.14 6.36
C TRP A 205 9.07 6.45 7.16
N ALA A 206 8.17 7.43 7.03
CA ALA A 206 8.25 8.69 7.75
C ALA A 206 7.99 8.48 9.25
N HIS A 207 7.00 7.65 9.64
CA HIS A 207 6.80 7.23 11.02
C HIS A 207 8.11 6.65 11.62
N ARG A 208 8.75 5.72 10.92
CA ARG A 208 10.01 5.11 11.37
C ARG A 208 11.16 6.12 11.49
N TRP A 209 11.18 7.12 10.63
CA TRP A 209 12.19 8.16 10.67
C TRP A 209 11.95 9.13 11.86
N LEU A 210 10.72 9.60 12.01
CA LEU A 210 10.33 10.45 13.14
C LEU A 210 10.56 9.76 14.48
N GLY A 211 10.23 8.48 14.59
CA GLY A 211 10.49 7.72 15.81
C GLY A 211 11.96 7.72 16.23
N ARG A 212 12.89 7.68 15.27
CA ARG A 212 14.33 7.81 15.55
C ARG A 212 14.71 9.21 16.03
N THR A 213 14.12 10.26 15.47
CA THR A 213 14.39 11.63 15.90
C THR A 213 13.79 11.93 17.26
N VAL A 214 12.62 11.39 17.58
CA VAL A 214 12.00 11.42 18.93
C VAL A 214 12.92 10.75 19.94
N TRP A 215 13.39 9.55 19.63
CA TRP A 215 14.34 8.83 20.49
C TRP A 215 15.64 9.62 20.69
N LEU A 216 16.22 10.19 19.63
CA LEU A 216 17.44 10.98 19.71
C LEU A 216 17.28 12.24 20.55
N THR A 217 16.21 13.02 20.34
CA THR A 217 15.95 14.23 21.12
C THR A 217 15.67 13.91 22.59
N ALA A 218 14.95 12.82 22.89
CA ALA A 218 14.76 12.34 24.25
C ALA A 218 16.09 11.90 24.91
N THR A 219 16.97 11.24 24.16
CA THR A 219 18.30 10.84 24.63
C THR A 219 19.15 12.05 24.97
N CYS A 220 19.19 13.07 24.08
CA CYS A 220 19.89 14.31 24.35
C CYS A 220 19.34 15.00 25.62
N HIS A 221 18.02 15.08 25.76
CA HIS A 221 17.38 15.63 26.96
C HIS A 221 17.81 14.90 28.23
N GLY A 222 17.65 13.58 28.27
CA GLY A 222 17.96 12.77 29.45
C GLY A 222 19.45 12.77 29.78
N ALA A 223 20.34 12.66 28.79
CA ALA A 223 21.79 12.67 28.97
C ALA A 223 22.29 14.00 29.52
N MET A 224 21.81 15.11 28.98
CA MET A 224 22.19 16.45 29.48
C MET A 224 21.68 16.70 30.90
N TRP A 225 20.48 16.24 31.25
CA TRP A 225 19.97 16.28 32.60
C TRP A 225 20.80 15.42 33.56
N ALA A 226 21.14 14.21 33.19
CA ALA A 226 21.97 13.32 34.01
C ALA A 226 23.38 13.87 34.20
N TYR A 227 23.98 14.46 33.16
CA TYR A 227 25.28 15.12 33.23
C TYR A 227 25.26 16.33 34.19
N LYS A 228 24.24 17.18 34.09
CA LYS A 228 24.13 18.39 34.87
C LYS A 228 23.92 18.14 36.39
N HIS A 229 23.16 17.14 36.77
CA HIS A 229 22.71 16.92 38.14
C HIS A 229 23.32 15.68 38.80
N GLY A 230 23.99 14.84 38.05
CA GLY A 230 24.60 13.61 38.55
C GLY A 230 23.63 12.48 38.87
N ARG A 231 24.20 11.30 39.12
CA ARG A 231 23.43 10.06 39.30
C ARG A 231 22.54 10.07 40.53
N GLN A 232 23.04 10.59 41.66
CA GLN A 232 22.32 10.58 42.93
C GLN A 232 21.03 11.42 42.85
N TYR A 233 21.08 12.61 42.28
CA TYR A 233 19.92 13.45 42.04
C TYR A 233 18.91 12.77 41.09
N THR A 234 19.41 12.16 40.03
CA THR A 234 18.58 11.48 39.01
C THR A 234 17.76 10.36 39.65
N LEU A 235 18.31 9.63 40.61
CA LEU A 235 17.63 8.52 41.27
C LEU A 235 16.78 8.92 42.48
N SER A 236 17.10 10.02 43.17
CA SER A 236 16.36 10.47 44.35
C SER A 236 15.12 11.29 44.01
N ASN A 237 15.16 12.09 42.95
CA ASN A 237 14.05 12.96 42.58
C ASN A 237 12.93 12.22 41.88
N GLN A 238 11.70 12.31 42.39
CA GLN A 238 10.54 11.60 41.84
C GLN A 238 10.23 11.96 40.40
N LYS A 239 10.31 13.25 40.04
CA LYS A 239 10.10 13.70 38.66
C LYS A 239 11.10 13.06 37.69
N THR A 240 12.36 12.97 38.09
CA THR A 240 13.42 12.39 37.26
C THR A 240 13.27 10.87 37.14
N ARG A 241 12.80 10.18 38.18
CA ARG A 241 12.47 8.75 38.12
C ARG A 241 11.36 8.49 37.10
N TRP A 242 10.32 9.31 37.07
CA TRP A 242 9.29 9.20 36.00
C TRP A 242 9.88 9.47 34.63
N GLY A 243 10.79 10.43 34.48
CA GLY A 243 11.50 10.66 33.22
C GLY A 243 12.34 9.47 32.75
N LEU A 244 13.00 8.79 33.71
CA LEU A 244 13.75 7.56 33.41
C LEU A 244 12.81 6.44 32.96
N ALA A 245 11.65 6.30 33.59
CA ALA A 245 10.63 5.31 33.17
C ALA A 245 10.11 5.60 31.75
N VAL A 246 9.77 6.87 31.43
CA VAL A 246 9.42 7.32 30.09
C VAL A 246 10.48 6.91 29.06
N TYR A 247 11.73 7.22 29.37
CA TYR A 247 12.86 6.93 28.48
C TYR A 247 13.09 5.43 28.30
N SER A 248 12.89 4.62 29.37
CA SER A 248 12.99 3.16 29.30
C SER A 248 11.93 2.57 28.35
N PHE A 249 10.68 3.02 28.41
CA PHE A 249 9.64 2.61 27.48
C PHE A 249 9.94 3.03 26.04
N LEU A 250 10.48 4.24 25.86
CA LEU A 250 10.88 4.71 24.53
C LEU A 250 12.04 3.88 23.96
N CYS A 251 13.03 3.53 24.78
CA CYS A 251 14.13 2.65 24.40
C CYS A 251 13.64 1.23 24.05
N LEU A 252 12.71 0.66 24.83
CA LEU A 252 12.12 -0.64 24.54
C LEU A 252 11.37 -0.62 23.21
N SER A 253 10.58 0.42 22.95
CA SER A 253 9.90 0.64 21.69
C SER A 253 10.87 0.74 20.51
N ALA A 254 11.95 1.52 20.65
CA ALA A 254 12.97 1.69 19.61
C ALA A 254 13.74 0.38 19.34
N LEU A 255 14.16 -0.32 20.39
CA LEU A 255 14.92 -1.57 20.31
C LEU A 255 14.11 -2.67 19.62
N THR A 256 12.84 -2.85 20.01
CA THR A 256 11.99 -3.86 19.39
C THR A 256 11.65 -3.54 17.94
N SER A 257 11.71 -2.27 17.53
CA SER A 257 11.41 -1.80 16.17
C SER A 257 12.57 -1.98 15.18
N ILE A 258 13.76 -2.44 15.61
CA ILE A 258 14.88 -2.67 14.69
C ILE A 258 14.55 -3.78 13.67
N LYS A 259 15.10 -3.65 12.45
CA LYS A 259 14.75 -4.54 11.34
C LYS A 259 14.91 -6.05 11.67
N PRO A 260 15.99 -6.54 12.32
CA PRO A 260 16.13 -7.96 12.63
C PRO A 260 15.02 -8.52 13.52
N ILE A 261 14.63 -7.80 14.57
CA ILE A 261 13.55 -8.22 15.48
C ILE A 261 12.21 -8.20 14.75
N ARG A 262 11.91 -7.08 14.09
CA ARG A 262 10.65 -6.91 13.37
C ARG A 262 10.46 -7.92 12.24
N SER A 263 11.53 -8.35 11.56
CA SER A 263 11.42 -9.31 10.45
C SER A 263 11.36 -10.77 10.90
N LYS A 264 11.97 -11.11 12.05
CA LYS A 264 12.01 -12.50 12.55
C LYS A 264 10.91 -12.81 13.55
N CYS A 265 10.53 -11.82 14.38
CA CYS A 265 9.60 -11.98 15.50
C CYS A 265 8.55 -10.85 15.48
N TYR A 266 7.75 -10.76 14.40
CA TYR A 266 6.82 -9.65 14.20
C TYR A 266 5.80 -9.51 15.35
N THR A 267 5.27 -10.60 15.84
CA THR A 267 4.29 -10.62 16.95
C THR A 267 4.90 -10.04 18.24
N LEU A 268 6.14 -10.44 18.56
CA LEU A 268 6.85 -9.89 19.72
C LEU A 268 7.09 -8.38 19.56
N PHE A 269 7.56 -7.97 18.38
CA PHE A 269 7.72 -6.54 18.06
C PHE A 269 6.40 -5.78 18.28
N TRP A 270 5.30 -6.28 17.72
CA TRP A 270 4.01 -5.59 17.78
C TRP A 270 3.51 -5.43 19.22
N ILE A 271 3.53 -6.51 20.02
CA ILE A 271 3.09 -6.50 21.42
C ILE A 271 3.97 -5.57 22.25
N ALA A 272 5.29 -5.73 22.18
CA ALA A 272 6.22 -4.95 22.96
C ALA A 272 6.16 -3.45 22.59
N HIS A 273 6.00 -3.12 21.30
CA HIS A 273 5.84 -1.75 20.82
C HIS A 273 4.56 -1.11 21.36
N MET A 274 3.42 -1.80 21.28
CA MET A 274 2.14 -1.28 21.78
C MET A 274 2.15 -1.11 23.31
N MET A 275 2.67 -2.09 24.05
CA MET A 275 2.79 -1.98 25.51
C MET A 275 3.74 -0.88 25.95
N SER A 276 4.84 -0.68 25.20
CA SER A 276 5.78 0.42 25.46
C SER A 276 5.13 1.78 25.22
N ILE A 277 4.28 1.92 24.21
CA ILE A 277 3.55 3.17 23.95
C ILE A 277 2.57 3.48 25.09
N ILE A 278 1.82 2.48 25.56
CA ILE A 278 0.91 2.64 26.71
C ILE A 278 1.70 3.07 27.94
N GLY A 279 2.79 2.38 28.26
CA GLY A 279 3.67 2.73 29.38
C GLY A 279 4.29 4.13 29.23
N PHE A 280 4.69 4.51 28.01
CA PHE A 280 5.20 5.84 27.70
C PHE A 280 4.18 6.93 28.03
N PHE A 281 2.93 6.81 27.55
CA PHE A 281 1.90 7.83 27.84
C PHE A 281 1.49 7.87 29.30
N ALA A 282 1.41 6.72 29.96
CA ALA A 282 1.12 6.67 31.38
C ALA A 282 2.19 7.38 32.22
N THR A 283 3.47 7.15 31.91
CA THR A 283 4.59 7.70 32.70
C THR A 283 4.91 9.16 32.38
N ILE A 284 4.74 9.60 31.12
CA ILE A 284 5.03 10.98 30.72
C ILE A 284 4.08 11.99 31.38
N ALA A 285 2.84 11.59 31.66
CA ALA A 285 1.87 12.43 32.38
C ALA A 285 2.35 12.79 33.81
N TYR A 286 3.07 11.87 34.45
CA TYR A 286 3.67 12.11 35.80
C TYR A 286 5.03 12.79 35.72
N HIS A 287 5.73 12.70 34.58
CA HIS A 287 7.03 13.34 34.43
C HIS A 287 6.93 14.85 34.35
N THR A 288 5.98 15.38 33.59
CA THR A 288 5.84 16.83 33.42
C THR A 288 4.42 17.27 33.07
N PRO A 289 3.86 18.30 33.73
CA PRO A 289 2.54 18.85 33.38
C PRO A 289 2.52 19.48 31.98
N PHE A 290 3.67 19.92 31.45
CA PHE A 290 3.78 20.48 30.10
C PHE A 290 3.54 19.47 29.00
N ALA A 291 3.48 18.16 29.29
CA ALA A 291 3.21 17.12 28.34
C ALA A 291 1.73 17.04 27.91
N GLN A 292 0.79 17.50 28.73
CA GLN A 292 -0.66 17.36 28.49
C GLN A 292 -1.12 17.82 27.09
N PRO A 293 -0.76 19.03 26.61
CA PRO A 293 -1.18 19.48 25.28
C PRO A 293 -0.64 18.61 24.12
N TRP A 294 0.42 17.83 24.38
CA TRP A 294 1.10 16.99 23.40
C TRP A 294 0.73 15.51 23.49
N ILE A 295 0.03 15.11 24.57
CA ILE A 295 -0.47 13.75 24.78
C ILE A 295 -1.85 13.56 24.13
N TYR A 296 -2.73 14.55 24.29
CA TYR A 296 -4.12 14.42 23.82
C TYR A 296 -4.25 14.25 22.29
N PRO A 297 -3.56 15.04 21.43
CA PRO A 297 -3.69 14.86 19.98
C PRO A 297 -3.26 13.47 19.46
N PRO A 298 -2.11 12.90 19.88
CA PRO A 298 -1.75 11.52 19.51
C PRO A 298 -2.79 10.48 19.93
N ILE A 299 -3.29 10.58 21.18
CA ILE A 299 -4.32 9.65 21.68
C ILE A 299 -5.61 9.80 20.88
N ALA A 300 -6.05 11.02 20.59
CA ALA A 300 -7.25 11.27 19.79
C ALA A 300 -7.12 10.72 18.36
N LEU A 301 -5.96 10.92 17.72
CA LEU A 301 -5.67 10.38 16.39
C LEU A 301 -5.72 8.84 16.39
N TYR A 302 -5.14 8.21 17.38
CA TYR A 302 -5.13 6.75 17.48
C TYR A 302 -6.52 6.19 17.82
N ALA A 303 -7.26 6.85 18.72
CA ALA A 303 -8.64 6.49 19.04
C ALA A 303 -9.55 6.61 17.82
N PHE A 304 -9.41 7.70 17.03
CA PHE A 304 -10.11 7.86 15.75
C PHE A 304 -9.80 6.70 14.79
N ASP A 305 -8.52 6.33 14.64
CA ASP A 305 -8.13 5.20 13.79
C ASP A 305 -8.76 3.88 14.25
N LEU A 306 -8.76 3.62 15.56
CA LEU A 306 -9.40 2.42 16.12
C LEU A 306 -10.92 2.41 15.85
N CYS A 307 -11.60 3.52 16.07
CA CYS A 307 -13.03 3.63 15.76
C CYS A 307 -13.29 3.40 14.27
N ALA A 308 -12.51 4.02 13.38
CA ALA A 308 -12.64 3.83 11.95
C ALA A 308 -12.38 2.36 11.53
N ARG A 309 -11.44 1.69 12.16
CA ARG A 309 -11.17 0.26 11.92
C ARG A 309 -12.31 -0.62 12.42
N LEU A 310 -12.89 -0.34 13.59
CA LEU A 310 -14.06 -1.06 14.09
C LEU A 310 -15.25 -0.96 13.14
N VAL A 311 -15.47 0.23 12.56
CA VAL A 311 -16.52 0.43 11.55
C VAL A 311 -16.25 -0.34 10.27
N LYS A 312 -14.98 -0.51 9.88
CA LYS A 312 -14.57 -1.28 8.68
C LYS A 312 -14.54 -2.79 8.90
N LEU A 313 -14.54 -3.23 10.15
CA LEU A 313 -14.42 -4.64 10.50
C LEU A 313 -15.66 -5.43 10.07
N ARG A 314 -15.46 -6.56 9.38
CA ARG A 314 -16.51 -7.48 8.94
C ARG A 314 -16.14 -8.91 9.30
N PHE A 315 -17.13 -9.66 9.80
CA PHE A 315 -17.02 -11.11 9.99
C PHE A 315 -17.84 -11.79 8.89
N LYS A 316 -17.23 -12.70 8.17
CA LYS A 316 -17.81 -13.35 7.00
C LYS A 316 -17.42 -14.83 6.94
N ASP A 317 -18.17 -15.58 6.16
CA ASP A 317 -17.77 -16.91 5.74
C ASP A 317 -17.01 -16.79 4.41
N ALA A 318 -15.99 -17.61 4.28
CA ALA A 318 -15.14 -17.67 3.11
C ALA A 318 -14.91 -19.13 2.70
N GLU A 319 -14.62 -19.32 1.44
CA GLU A 319 -14.31 -20.60 0.85
C GLU A 319 -12.85 -20.62 0.42
N LEU A 320 -12.10 -21.62 0.86
CA LEU A 320 -10.70 -21.82 0.50
C LEU A 320 -10.58 -22.82 -0.64
N ILE A 321 -10.07 -22.41 -1.77
CA ILE A 321 -9.87 -23.25 -2.96
C ILE A 321 -8.36 -23.38 -3.19
N PRO A 322 -7.78 -24.60 -3.10
CA PRO A 322 -6.36 -24.80 -3.32
C PRO A 322 -6.04 -24.74 -4.84
N LEU A 323 -5.05 -23.93 -5.18
CA LEU A 323 -4.44 -23.84 -6.51
C LEU A 323 -2.98 -24.27 -6.42
N GLU A 324 -2.30 -24.45 -7.56
CA GLU A 324 -0.88 -24.80 -7.51
C GLU A 324 -0.04 -23.68 -6.91
N GLY A 325 0.55 -23.96 -5.73
CA GLY A 325 1.39 -23.01 -4.98
C GLY A 325 0.66 -21.77 -4.44
N MET A 326 -0.67 -21.74 -4.51
CA MET A 326 -1.50 -20.60 -4.07
C MET A 326 -2.82 -21.11 -3.48
N THR A 327 -3.52 -20.26 -2.74
CA THR A 327 -4.89 -20.51 -2.28
C THR A 327 -5.77 -19.35 -2.69
N LEU A 328 -6.84 -19.62 -3.39
CA LEU A 328 -7.87 -18.66 -3.68
C LEU A 328 -8.86 -18.63 -2.52
N ILE A 329 -9.21 -17.44 -2.05
CA ILE A 329 -10.10 -17.22 -0.91
C ILE A 329 -11.28 -16.42 -1.44
N HIS A 330 -12.44 -17.07 -1.50
CA HIS A 330 -13.67 -16.48 -2.00
C HIS A 330 -14.60 -16.12 -0.85
N ILE A 331 -15.10 -14.89 -0.85
CA ILE A 331 -15.99 -14.34 0.18
C ILE A 331 -17.27 -13.86 -0.51
N PRO A 332 -18.30 -14.71 -0.63
CA PRO A 332 -19.42 -14.52 -1.54
C PRO A 332 -20.33 -13.33 -1.20
N HIS A 333 -20.35 -12.90 0.06
CA HIS A 333 -21.27 -11.84 0.54
C HIS A 333 -20.67 -10.42 0.54
N ALA A 334 -19.41 -10.26 0.12
CA ALA A 334 -18.77 -8.97 -0.02
C ALA A 334 -18.75 -8.61 -1.51
N THR A 335 -19.66 -7.76 -1.98
CA THR A 335 -19.90 -7.59 -3.41
C THR A 335 -19.39 -6.28 -4.00
N HIS A 336 -19.26 -5.22 -3.20
CA HIS A 336 -18.82 -3.91 -3.67
C HIS A 336 -18.18 -3.08 -2.54
N GLY A 337 -17.74 -1.87 -2.86
CA GLY A 337 -17.21 -0.93 -1.87
C GLY A 337 -15.68 -0.83 -1.84
N TRP A 338 -14.97 -1.46 -2.78
CA TRP A 338 -13.52 -1.31 -2.93
C TRP A 338 -13.15 -0.76 -4.31
N LEU A 339 -11.90 -0.36 -4.45
CA LEU A 339 -11.32 0.07 -5.73
C LEU A 339 -10.24 -0.94 -6.16
N PRO A 340 -10.02 -1.12 -7.47
CA PRO A 340 -8.94 -1.96 -7.97
C PRO A 340 -7.58 -1.57 -7.36
N GLY A 341 -6.78 -2.58 -6.98
CA GLY A 341 -5.50 -2.37 -6.33
C GLY A 341 -5.56 -2.12 -4.82
N GLN A 342 -6.73 -1.97 -4.22
CA GLN A 342 -6.87 -1.96 -2.77
C GLN A 342 -6.66 -3.36 -2.16
N HIS A 343 -6.35 -3.39 -0.88
CA HIS A 343 -6.15 -4.62 -0.12
C HIS A 343 -6.97 -4.63 1.17
N VAL A 344 -7.19 -5.83 1.70
CA VAL A 344 -7.83 -6.06 3.00
C VAL A 344 -6.87 -6.81 3.91
N TYR A 345 -7.00 -6.58 5.21
CA TYR A 345 -6.37 -7.42 6.21
C TYR A 345 -7.31 -8.56 6.55
N LEU A 346 -6.86 -9.77 6.29
CA LEU A 346 -7.62 -11.00 6.52
C LEU A 346 -7.06 -11.74 7.72
N ARG A 347 -7.97 -12.21 8.58
CA ARG A 347 -7.71 -13.22 9.61
C ARG A 347 -8.69 -14.37 9.42
N ILE A 348 -8.18 -15.59 9.40
CA ILE A 348 -8.98 -16.82 9.26
C ILE A 348 -9.09 -17.49 10.63
N PHE A 349 -10.31 -17.87 11.02
CA PHE A 349 -10.57 -18.59 12.25
C PHE A 349 -10.56 -20.10 11.98
N THR A 350 -9.56 -20.77 12.52
CA THR A 350 -9.44 -22.24 12.46
C THR A 350 -9.41 -22.81 13.87
N SER A 351 -9.59 -24.12 14.02
CA SER A 351 -9.53 -24.80 15.33
C SER A 351 -8.18 -24.61 16.05
N ASN A 352 -7.11 -24.38 15.28
CA ASN A 352 -5.76 -24.11 15.78
C ASN A 352 -5.45 -22.61 15.87
N TRP A 353 -6.46 -21.77 15.90
CA TRP A 353 -6.31 -20.32 15.90
C TRP A 353 -5.63 -19.81 17.17
N SER A 354 -4.61 -18.98 16.97
CA SER A 354 -4.02 -18.13 18.01
C SER A 354 -4.63 -16.73 17.95
N ALA A 355 -5.25 -16.28 19.04
CA ALA A 355 -5.80 -14.93 19.15
C ALA A 355 -4.75 -13.83 18.93
N LEU A 356 -3.48 -14.17 19.09
CA LEU A 356 -2.34 -13.25 18.92
C LEU A 356 -1.80 -13.22 17.49
N GLU A 357 -2.29 -14.08 16.58
CA GLU A 357 -1.82 -14.06 15.21
C GLU A 357 -2.31 -12.80 14.47
N PRO A 358 -1.42 -12.02 13.87
CA PRO A 358 -1.80 -10.79 13.19
C PRO A 358 -2.62 -11.09 11.92
N ALA A 359 -3.49 -10.15 11.54
CA ALA A 359 -4.16 -10.19 10.26
C ALA A 359 -3.16 -9.92 9.12
N HIS A 360 -3.29 -10.64 8.01
CA HIS A 360 -2.40 -10.55 6.85
C HIS A 360 -3.03 -9.73 5.71
N PRO A 361 -2.26 -8.86 5.05
CA PRO A 361 -2.77 -8.06 3.93
C PRO A 361 -2.83 -8.87 2.65
N PHE A 362 -3.96 -8.78 1.92
CA PHE A 362 -4.14 -9.37 0.60
C PHE A 362 -4.77 -8.36 -0.35
N THR A 363 -4.18 -8.24 -1.54
CA THR A 363 -4.74 -7.44 -2.62
C THR A 363 -6.04 -8.08 -3.11
N ILE A 364 -7.08 -7.28 -3.27
CA ILE A 364 -8.37 -7.72 -3.80
C ILE A 364 -8.22 -7.99 -5.29
N LEU A 365 -8.56 -9.22 -5.70
CA LEU A 365 -8.44 -9.66 -7.08
C LEU A 365 -9.71 -9.30 -7.89
N SER A 366 -10.89 -9.48 -7.28
CA SER A 366 -12.17 -9.23 -7.95
C SER A 366 -12.43 -7.74 -8.16
N PRO A 367 -13.01 -7.33 -9.31
CA PRO A 367 -13.50 -5.97 -9.49
C PRO A 367 -14.72 -5.73 -8.61
N PRO A 368 -14.98 -4.48 -8.16
CA PRO A 368 -16.22 -4.15 -7.50
C PRO A 368 -17.39 -4.21 -8.48
N ARG A 369 -18.54 -4.65 -8.02
CA ARG A 369 -19.77 -4.61 -8.81
C ARG A 369 -20.12 -3.16 -9.15
N HIS A 370 -20.35 -2.85 -10.41
CA HIS A 370 -20.79 -1.53 -10.82
C HIS A 370 -22.34 -1.46 -10.74
N PRO A 371 -22.92 -0.44 -10.07
CA PRO A 371 -24.38 -0.38 -9.86
C PRO A 371 -25.22 -0.33 -11.16
N SER A 372 -24.62 -0.01 -12.30
CA SER A 372 -25.29 0.01 -13.61
C SER A 372 -25.17 -1.30 -14.38
N GLN A 373 -24.48 -2.31 -13.87
CA GLN A 373 -24.38 -3.63 -14.52
C GLN A 373 -25.47 -4.55 -13.99
N THR A 374 -26.64 -4.44 -14.59
CA THR A 374 -27.75 -5.42 -14.46
C THR A 374 -27.54 -6.66 -15.35
N ASP A 375 -26.40 -6.75 -16.03
CA ASP A 375 -26.14 -7.79 -17.01
C ASP A 375 -25.85 -9.14 -16.36
N SER A 376 -26.59 -10.14 -16.80
CA SER A 376 -26.49 -11.56 -16.48
C SER A 376 -25.09 -12.17 -16.65
N SER A 377 -24.18 -11.51 -17.39
CA SER A 377 -22.80 -11.96 -17.58
C SER A 377 -21.89 -11.74 -16.37
N ALA A 378 -22.22 -10.82 -15.45
CA ALA A 378 -21.50 -10.64 -14.18
C ALA A 378 -21.87 -11.72 -13.17
N VAL A 379 -23.08 -12.26 -13.25
CA VAL A 379 -23.59 -13.37 -12.43
C VAL A 379 -22.81 -14.68 -12.72
N GLU A 380 -22.25 -14.81 -13.91
CA GLU A 380 -21.52 -16.02 -14.32
C GLU A 380 -20.10 -16.12 -13.73
N ARG A 381 -19.53 -15.07 -13.12
CA ARG A 381 -18.16 -15.05 -12.61
C ARG A 381 -18.00 -15.12 -11.09
N GLY A 382 -19.02 -15.56 -10.36
CA GLY A 382 -18.98 -15.65 -8.92
C GLY A 382 -18.99 -14.26 -8.27
N ASP A 383 -20.15 -13.83 -7.79
CA ASP A 383 -20.30 -12.62 -7.00
C ASP A 383 -19.49 -12.75 -5.70
N GLY A 384 -18.67 -11.77 -5.39
CA GLY A 384 -17.97 -11.72 -4.12
C GLY A 384 -16.55 -11.16 -4.19
N LEU A 385 -15.96 -11.01 -3.03
CA LEU A 385 -14.58 -10.57 -2.87
C LEU A 385 -13.66 -11.78 -2.98
N ILE A 386 -12.71 -11.73 -3.92
CA ILE A 386 -11.75 -12.79 -4.18
C ILE A 386 -10.35 -12.30 -3.80
N LEU A 387 -9.63 -13.10 -3.02
CA LEU A 387 -8.25 -12.87 -2.63
C LEU A 387 -7.39 -14.04 -3.09
N LEU A 388 -6.11 -13.80 -3.34
CA LEU A 388 -5.15 -14.82 -3.73
C LEU A 388 -3.96 -14.83 -2.77
N ALA A 389 -3.78 -15.93 -2.03
CA ALA A 389 -2.70 -16.12 -1.08
C ALA A 389 -1.61 -17.03 -1.67
N GLY A 390 -0.42 -16.49 -1.92
CA GLY A 390 0.75 -17.28 -2.32
C GLY A 390 1.36 -18.03 -1.15
N CYS A 391 1.82 -19.28 -1.36
CA CYS A 391 2.44 -20.14 -0.34
C CYS A 391 3.88 -19.72 0.01
N SER A 392 4.06 -18.49 0.52
CA SER A 392 5.39 -17.95 0.81
C SER A 392 5.78 -18.02 2.29
N GLY A 393 4.83 -17.88 3.22
CA GLY A 393 5.05 -17.92 4.67
C GLY A 393 4.47 -19.16 5.34
N ASN A 394 4.74 -19.34 6.64
CA ASN A 394 4.20 -20.48 7.40
C ASN A 394 2.67 -20.44 7.46
N TRP A 395 2.09 -19.26 7.71
CA TRP A 395 0.65 -19.07 7.79
C TRP A 395 -0.05 -19.38 6.45
N THR A 396 0.44 -18.85 5.33
CA THR A 396 -0.14 -19.11 4.00
C THR A 396 0.01 -20.56 3.58
N ARG A 397 1.10 -21.25 3.98
CA ARG A 397 1.27 -22.70 3.78
C ARG A 397 0.29 -23.51 4.61
N SER A 398 0.02 -23.12 5.86
CA SER A 398 -0.98 -23.78 6.70
C SER A 398 -2.39 -23.67 6.12
N ILE A 399 -2.77 -22.50 5.60
CA ILE A 399 -4.06 -22.30 4.93
C ILE A 399 -4.15 -23.16 3.66
N HIS A 400 -3.09 -23.20 2.87
CA HIS A 400 -3.05 -24.03 1.66
C HIS A 400 -3.18 -25.52 2.00
N SER A 401 -2.48 -25.99 3.04
CA SER A 401 -2.61 -27.35 3.56
C SER A 401 -4.03 -27.66 4.02
N LEU A 402 -4.67 -26.73 4.74
CA LEU A 402 -6.06 -26.86 5.18
C LEU A 402 -7.00 -27.01 3.98
N ALA A 403 -6.86 -26.15 2.97
CA ALA A 403 -7.66 -26.20 1.75
C ALA A 403 -7.51 -27.54 1.01
N ARG A 404 -6.29 -28.06 0.89
CA ARG A 404 -6.02 -29.36 0.23
C ARG A 404 -6.56 -30.56 1.02
N THR A 405 -6.41 -30.56 2.35
CA THR A 405 -6.89 -31.65 3.22
C THR A 405 -8.40 -31.73 3.22
N GLY A 406 -9.08 -30.59 3.33
CA GLY A 406 -10.54 -30.53 3.29
C GLY A 406 -11.12 -30.97 1.95
N GLN A 407 -10.50 -30.60 0.83
CA GLN A 407 -10.88 -31.09 -0.49
C GLN A 407 -10.75 -32.62 -0.60
N SER A 408 -9.65 -33.20 -0.10
CA SER A 408 -9.45 -34.66 -0.10
C SER A 408 -10.49 -35.41 0.76
N SER A 409 -10.92 -34.80 1.86
CA SER A 409 -11.96 -35.38 2.73
C SER A 409 -13.33 -35.35 2.07
N CYS A 410 -13.65 -34.27 1.35
CA CYS A 410 -14.89 -34.14 0.62
C CYS A 410 -14.98 -35.13 -0.56
N THR A 411 -13.89 -35.31 -1.29
CA THR A 411 -13.82 -36.26 -2.42
C THR A 411 -14.03 -37.72 -1.95
N LYS A 412 -13.58 -38.08 -0.76
CA LYS A 412 -13.80 -39.39 -0.17
C LYS A 412 -15.24 -39.65 0.28
N ALA A 413 -15.97 -38.60 0.64
CA ALA A 413 -17.39 -38.68 1.04
C ALA A 413 -18.33 -38.88 -0.15
N VAL A 414 -17.94 -38.44 -1.34
CA VAL A 414 -18.73 -38.52 -2.59
C VAL A 414 -18.68 -39.91 -3.25
N THR A 415 -17.81 -40.82 -2.83
CA THR A 415 -17.74 -42.20 -3.35
C THR A 415 -18.78 -43.15 -2.75
N SER A 416 -19.66 -42.70 -1.86
CA SER A 416 -20.85 -43.44 -1.41
C SER A 416 -22.07 -43.11 -2.30
N GLU A 417 -22.66 -44.12 -2.90
CA GLU A 417 -23.55 -44.16 -4.08
C GLU A 417 -24.92 -43.45 -4.00
N ASP A 418 -25.15 -42.46 -3.18
CA ASP A 418 -26.48 -41.82 -3.06
C ASP A 418 -26.47 -40.31 -2.73
N SER A 419 -25.58 -39.51 -3.31
CA SER A 419 -25.72 -38.06 -3.20
C SER A 419 -25.62 -37.39 -4.55
N GLU A 420 -26.71 -36.68 -4.88
CA GLU A 420 -26.80 -35.67 -5.93
C GLU A 420 -25.46 -34.91 -6.02
N LYS A 421 -24.87 -34.87 -7.21
CA LYS A 421 -23.57 -34.23 -7.52
C LYS A 421 -23.44 -32.87 -6.85
N THR A 422 -22.92 -32.84 -5.65
CA THR A 422 -22.38 -31.61 -5.05
C THR A 422 -20.97 -31.44 -5.60
N ASP A 423 -20.83 -30.46 -6.48
CA ASP A 423 -19.54 -30.01 -6.99
C ASP A 423 -18.57 -29.79 -5.85
N THR A 424 -17.30 -30.11 -6.05
CA THR A 424 -16.21 -30.05 -5.09
C THR A 424 -16.18 -28.71 -4.37
N PRO A 425 -16.73 -28.62 -3.16
CA PRO A 425 -16.73 -27.36 -2.45
C PRO A 425 -15.33 -27.09 -1.90
N GLY A 426 -14.92 -25.83 -1.96
CA GLY A 426 -13.80 -25.34 -1.19
C GLY A 426 -14.07 -25.55 0.32
N VAL A 427 -13.04 -25.47 1.12
CA VAL A 427 -13.18 -25.58 2.58
C VAL A 427 -13.79 -24.28 3.13
N ALA A 428 -14.98 -24.40 3.73
CA ALA A 428 -15.63 -23.27 4.39
C ALA A 428 -14.90 -22.90 5.69
N VAL A 429 -14.62 -21.62 5.86
CA VAL A 429 -13.98 -21.04 7.03
C VAL A 429 -14.61 -19.70 7.38
N SER A 430 -14.64 -19.37 8.67
CA SER A 430 -15.04 -18.03 9.09
C SER A 430 -13.83 -17.09 9.06
N VAL A 431 -14.02 -15.88 8.55
CA VAL A 431 -12.96 -14.88 8.38
C VAL A 431 -13.35 -13.54 8.98
N MET A 432 -12.34 -12.78 9.38
CA MET A 432 -12.46 -11.38 9.75
C MET A 432 -11.71 -10.53 8.72
N LEU A 433 -12.42 -9.58 8.15
CA LEU A 433 -11.90 -8.60 7.20
C LEU A 433 -11.76 -7.24 7.88
N ASP A 434 -10.62 -6.59 7.71
CA ASP A 434 -10.35 -5.21 8.12
C ASP A 434 -9.90 -4.43 6.86
N GLY A 435 -10.73 -3.53 6.36
CA GLY A 435 -10.48 -2.79 5.13
C GLY A 435 -11.74 -2.30 4.43
N PRO A 436 -11.64 -1.84 3.18
CA PRO A 436 -10.45 -1.84 2.33
C PRO A 436 -9.44 -0.73 2.69
N TYR A 437 -8.18 -0.95 2.32
CA TYR A 437 -7.07 -0.02 2.47
C TYR A 437 -6.29 0.11 1.15
N GLY A 438 -5.48 1.16 1.05
CA GLY A 438 -4.70 1.45 -0.13
C GLY A 438 -5.03 2.81 -0.73
N SER A 439 -4.52 3.08 -1.92
CA SER A 439 -4.65 4.38 -2.55
C SER A 439 -6.07 4.68 -3.01
N PHE A 440 -6.55 5.88 -2.74
CA PHE A 440 -7.84 6.38 -3.23
C PHE A 440 -7.66 7.02 -4.61
N GLY A 441 -8.05 6.32 -5.67
CA GLY A 441 -8.10 6.86 -7.03
C GLY A 441 -6.78 6.94 -7.81
N ALA A 442 -5.62 6.65 -7.19
CA ALA A 442 -4.34 6.65 -7.91
C ALA A 442 -4.11 5.37 -8.72
N HIS A 443 -4.81 4.27 -8.40
CA HIS A 443 -4.66 2.99 -9.06
C HIS A 443 -5.70 2.70 -10.14
N GLY A 444 -6.78 3.50 -10.20
CA GLY A 444 -7.82 3.34 -11.22
C GLY A 444 -7.31 3.73 -12.61
N LEU A 445 -7.77 3.01 -13.62
CA LEU A 445 -7.50 3.33 -15.03
C LEU A 445 -8.42 4.41 -15.58
N SER A 446 -9.51 4.69 -14.90
CA SER A 446 -10.53 5.65 -15.36
C SER A 446 -10.04 7.09 -15.52
N GLU A 447 -8.99 7.47 -14.81
CA GLU A 447 -8.38 8.79 -14.89
C GLU A 447 -6.97 8.76 -15.48
N GLU A 448 -6.49 7.57 -15.91
CA GLU A 448 -5.18 7.40 -16.50
C GLU A 448 -5.10 8.13 -17.85
N LYS A 449 -4.07 8.93 -18.01
CA LYS A 449 -3.82 9.70 -19.23
C LYS A 449 -2.87 8.99 -20.17
N ALA A 450 -2.13 8.01 -19.67
CA ALA A 450 -1.21 7.22 -20.47
C ALA A 450 -1.98 6.41 -21.52
N GLU A 451 -1.42 6.28 -22.70
CA GLU A 451 -1.98 5.45 -23.78
C GLU A 451 -1.69 3.97 -23.56
N VAL A 452 -0.56 3.65 -22.96
CA VAL A 452 -0.09 2.28 -22.72
C VAL A 452 0.12 2.09 -21.22
N VAL A 453 -0.45 1.01 -20.69
CA VAL A 453 -0.24 0.58 -19.30
C VAL A 453 0.52 -0.74 -19.32
N ILE A 454 1.69 -0.77 -18.71
CA ILE A 454 2.51 -1.98 -18.56
C ILE A 454 2.45 -2.41 -17.10
N CYS A 455 1.82 -3.56 -16.85
CA CYS A 455 1.65 -4.11 -15.51
C CYS A 455 2.56 -5.32 -15.31
N ILE A 456 3.44 -5.27 -14.32
CA ILE A 456 4.42 -6.33 -14.04
C ILE A 456 4.12 -6.95 -12.69
N ALA A 457 3.86 -8.26 -12.65
CA ALA A 457 3.59 -8.97 -11.40
C ALA A 457 4.51 -10.16 -11.15
N GLY A 458 4.75 -10.44 -9.87
CA GLY A 458 5.45 -11.63 -9.41
C GLY A 458 4.57 -12.51 -8.53
N GLY A 459 4.44 -13.79 -8.88
CA GLY A 459 3.66 -14.75 -8.10
C GLY A 459 2.21 -14.30 -7.87
N SER A 460 1.76 -14.26 -6.60
CA SER A 460 0.41 -13.83 -6.23
C SER A 460 0.12 -12.35 -6.49
N GLY A 461 1.12 -11.56 -6.87
CA GLY A 461 0.92 -10.17 -7.34
C GLY A 461 0.05 -10.07 -8.60
N VAL A 462 -0.21 -11.18 -9.28
CA VAL A 462 -1.16 -11.26 -10.40
C VAL A 462 -2.57 -10.77 -10.02
N SER A 463 -2.95 -10.82 -8.74
CA SER A 463 -4.21 -10.25 -8.24
C SER A 463 -4.38 -8.80 -8.64
N PHE A 464 -3.31 -8.01 -8.55
CA PHE A 464 -3.30 -6.61 -8.95
C PHE A 464 -3.51 -6.43 -10.47
N LEU A 465 -2.88 -7.30 -11.27
CA LEU A 465 -3.00 -7.28 -12.73
C LEU A 465 -4.45 -7.58 -13.17
N ILE A 466 -5.03 -8.62 -12.59
CA ILE A 466 -6.41 -9.05 -12.88
C ILE A 466 -7.39 -7.93 -12.56
N ALA A 467 -7.28 -7.35 -11.36
CA ALA A 467 -8.15 -6.25 -10.94
C ALA A 467 -8.10 -5.03 -11.89
N LEU A 468 -6.91 -4.67 -12.37
CA LEU A 468 -6.74 -3.57 -13.33
C LEU A 468 -7.27 -3.91 -14.71
N ALA A 469 -7.02 -5.11 -15.21
CA ALA A 469 -7.52 -5.55 -16.52
C ALA A 469 -9.06 -5.60 -16.55
N GLU A 470 -9.68 -6.05 -15.45
CA GLU A 470 -11.15 -6.04 -15.30
C GLU A 470 -11.71 -4.61 -15.29
N GLU A 471 -11.07 -3.69 -14.56
CA GLU A 471 -11.48 -2.27 -14.57
C GLU A 471 -11.42 -1.68 -15.98
N ALA A 472 -10.32 -1.91 -16.69
CA ALA A 472 -10.17 -1.43 -18.07
C ALA A 472 -11.26 -1.98 -19.00
N ARG A 473 -11.57 -3.26 -18.87
CA ARG A 473 -12.63 -3.91 -19.65
C ARG A 473 -13.99 -3.29 -19.37
N ALA A 474 -14.31 -3.06 -18.08
CA ALA A 474 -15.56 -2.42 -17.69
C ALA A 474 -15.65 -0.98 -18.24
N GLU A 475 -14.55 -0.22 -18.22
CA GLU A 475 -14.50 1.12 -18.79
C GLU A 475 -14.67 1.13 -20.32
N TRP A 476 -14.01 0.22 -21.01
CA TRP A 476 -14.15 0.12 -22.47
C TRP A 476 -15.52 -0.41 -22.91
N ALA A 477 -16.20 -1.20 -22.09
CA ALA A 477 -17.55 -1.69 -22.33
C ALA A 477 -18.62 -0.60 -22.09
N ALA A 478 -18.36 0.35 -21.20
CA ALA A 478 -19.26 1.48 -20.91
C ALA A 478 -19.30 2.52 -22.06
N ILE A 479 -19.50 2.02 -23.29
CA ILE A 479 -19.49 2.77 -24.54
C ILE A 479 -20.69 3.72 -24.61
N GLY A 480 -20.42 4.99 -24.80
CA GLY A 480 -21.41 5.94 -25.30
C GLY A 480 -21.09 7.40 -25.08
N SER A 481 -20.38 7.84 -24.07
CA SER A 481 -20.06 9.27 -23.91
C SER A 481 -19.13 9.61 -22.74
N ARG A 482 -18.70 8.66 -21.95
CA ARG A 482 -17.98 8.91 -20.68
C ARG A 482 -16.69 8.12 -20.48
N ALA A 483 -16.11 7.50 -21.52
CA ALA A 483 -14.78 6.91 -21.40
C ALA A 483 -13.78 8.01 -21.02
N ARG A 484 -13.36 8.04 -19.76
CA ARG A 484 -12.45 9.04 -19.19
C ARG A 484 -10.99 8.64 -19.35
N SER A 485 -10.73 7.34 -19.52
CA SER A 485 -9.39 6.78 -19.65
C SER A 485 -8.79 7.04 -21.03
N GLY A 486 -7.52 7.47 -21.03
CA GLY A 486 -6.70 7.56 -22.24
C GLY A 486 -6.13 6.22 -22.69
N VAL A 487 -6.30 5.15 -21.90
CA VAL A 487 -5.65 3.85 -22.09
C VAL A 487 -6.17 3.14 -23.34
N LYS A 488 -5.25 2.81 -24.23
CA LYS A 488 -5.52 2.07 -25.47
C LYS A 488 -5.17 0.60 -25.34
N VAL A 489 -4.05 0.29 -24.67
CA VAL A 489 -3.49 -1.06 -24.55
C VAL A 489 -2.97 -1.28 -23.14
N ILE A 490 -3.14 -2.51 -22.66
CA ILE A 490 -2.56 -3.01 -21.40
C ILE A 490 -1.69 -4.21 -21.71
N GLU A 491 -0.43 -4.14 -21.32
CA GLU A 491 0.52 -5.24 -21.36
C GLU A 491 0.69 -5.81 -19.97
N LEU A 492 0.29 -7.05 -19.77
CA LEU A 492 0.44 -7.81 -18.54
C LEU A 492 1.68 -8.68 -18.62
N ILE A 493 2.62 -8.49 -17.71
CA ILE A 493 3.83 -9.30 -17.56
C ILE A 493 3.75 -10.03 -16.23
N TRP A 494 3.61 -11.34 -16.28
CA TRP A 494 3.53 -12.17 -15.09
C TRP A 494 4.75 -13.08 -14.95
N VAL A 495 5.51 -12.85 -13.87
CA VAL A 495 6.68 -13.66 -13.54
C VAL A 495 6.28 -14.72 -12.53
N VAL A 496 6.31 -15.97 -12.92
CA VAL A 496 5.85 -17.11 -12.13
C VAL A 496 6.88 -18.25 -12.18
N ARG A 497 6.82 -19.20 -11.26
CA ARG A 497 7.83 -20.25 -11.17
C ARG A 497 7.60 -21.36 -12.18
N THR A 498 6.40 -21.90 -12.22
CA THR A 498 6.06 -23.12 -12.96
C THR A 498 4.86 -22.91 -13.90
N LEU A 499 4.79 -23.73 -14.95
CA LEU A 499 3.66 -23.75 -15.85
C LEU A 499 2.36 -24.11 -15.13
N ALA A 500 2.40 -25.03 -14.16
CA ALA A 500 1.25 -25.43 -13.36
C ALA A 500 0.63 -24.26 -12.57
N MET A 501 1.44 -23.29 -12.10
CA MET A 501 0.91 -22.06 -11.49
C MET A 501 0.16 -21.18 -12.49
N TYR A 502 0.64 -21.12 -13.75
CA TYR A 502 -0.07 -20.39 -14.80
C TYR A 502 -1.39 -21.07 -15.15
N THR A 503 -1.38 -22.38 -15.42
CA THR A 503 -2.58 -23.12 -15.82
C THR A 503 -3.66 -23.10 -14.73
N SER A 504 -3.29 -23.08 -13.44
CA SER A 504 -4.25 -22.99 -12.33
C SER A 504 -5.04 -21.66 -12.27
N LEU A 505 -4.53 -20.58 -12.89
CA LEU A 505 -5.19 -19.28 -12.98
C LEU A 505 -5.63 -18.91 -14.40
N GLU A 506 -5.37 -19.75 -15.38
CA GLU A 506 -5.69 -19.49 -16.79
C GLU A 506 -7.17 -19.17 -16.99
N ALA A 507 -8.05 -19.88 -16.30
CA ALA A 507 -9.49 -19.67 -16.39
C ALA A 507 -9.93 -18.26 -15.92
N LEU A 508 -9.21 -17.66 -14.96
CA LEU A 508 -9.47 -16.29 -14.53
C LEU A 508 -8.83 -15.25 -15.46
N LEU A 509 -7.72 -15.59 -16.10
CA LEU A 509 -6.97 -14.68 -16.97
C LEU A 509 -7.53 -14.63 -18.38
N SER A 510 -7.88 -15.80 -18.96
CA SER A 510 -8.26 -15.89 -20.36
C SER A 510 -9.44 -15.00 -20.78
N PRO A 511 -10.51 -14.81 -19.97
CA PRO A 511 -11.61 -13.91 -20.33
C PRO A 511 -11.22 -12.44 -20.41
N LEU A 512 -10.08 -12.06 -19.84
CA LEU A 512 -9.57 -10.68 -19.83
C LEU A 512 -8.80 -10.33 -21.10
N LEU A 513 -8.25 -11.34 -21.75
CA LEU A 513 -7.34 -11.17 -22.87
C LEU A 513 -8.08 -10.76 -24.14
N SER A 514 -7.48 -9.86 -24.87
CA SER A 514 -8.02 -9.30 -26.13
C SER A 514 -6.90 -8.61 -26.91
N SER A 515 -7.21 -8.08 -28.07
CA SER A 515 -6.25 -7.26 -28.83
C SER A 515 -5.75 -6.02 -28.05
N ARG A 516 -6.45 -5.62 -26.99
CA ARG A 516 -6.08 -4.51 -26.12
C ARG A 516 -5.46 -4.93 -24.79
N VAL A 517 -5.60 -6.20 -24.39
CA VAL A 517 -5.03 -6.77 -23.16
C VAL A 517 -4.23 -8.00 -23.54
N ARG A 518 -2.91 -7.89 -23.46
CA ARG A 518 -1.99 -8.98 -23.80
C ARG A 518 -1.27 -9.47 -22.55
N LEU A 519 -0.91 -10.75 -22.54
CA LEU A 519 -0.26 -11.40 -21.39
C LEU A 519 1.05 -12.05 -21.82
N SER A 520 2.14 -11.65 -21.20
CA SER A 520 3.45 -12.31 -21.28
C SER A 520 3.76 -13.02 -19.98
N VAL A 521 3.86 -14.34 -19.99
CA VAL A 521 4.15 -15.16 -18.81
C VAL A 521 5.61 -15.62 -18.85
N TYR A 522 6.38 -15.27 -17.83
CA TYR A 522 7.77 -15.69 -17.68
C TYR A 522 7.89 -16.80 -16.65
N LEU A 523 8.20 -18.00 -17.12
CA LEU A 523 8.34 -19.23 -16.35
C LEU A 523 9.81 -19.38 -15.92
N THR A 524 10.09 -19.15 -14.62
CA THR A 524 11.48 -19.03 -14.14
C THR A 524 12.11 -20.36 -13.73
N GLN A 525 11.32 -21.42 -13.54
CA GLN A 525 11.75 -22.75 -13.09
C GLN A 525 11.24 -23.89 -13.97
N SER A 526 10.44 -23.61 -15.00
CA SER A 526 10.05 -24.61 -15.98
C SER A 526 11.05 -24.63 -17.14
N PRO A 527 11.57 -25.78 -17.52
CA PRO A 527 12.38 -25.90 -18.74
C PRO A 527 11.50 -25.64 -19.98
N PRO A 528 12.08 -25.21 -21.10
CA PRO A 528 11.34 -25.18 -22.35
C PRO A 528 10.91 -26.60 -22.74
N PRO A 529 9.75 -26.77 -23.42
CA PRO A 529 9.31 -28.08 -23.86
C PRO A 529 10.35 -28.72 -24.81
N THR A 530 10.60 -30.00 -24.63
CA THR A 530 11.52 -30.75 -25.48
C THR A 530 10.83 -31.04 -26.81
N ALA A 531 11.61 -31.33 -27.88
CA ALA A 531 11.07 -31.56 -29.21
C ALA A 531 10.05 -32.72 -29.29
N ASN A 532 9.98 -33.59 -28.28
CA ASN A 532 9.07 -34.72 -28.17
C ASN A 532 7.85 -34.46 -27.27
N GLU A 533 7.75 -33.30 -26.64
CA GLU A 533 6.61 -32.90 -25.82
C GLU A 533 5.70 -31.98 -26.64
N ASP A 534 4.38 -32.22 -26.57
CA ASP A 534 3.42 -31.31 -27.18
C ASP A 534 3.60 -29.91 -26.57
N ALA A 535 3.80 -28.93 -27.43
CA ALA A 535 3.88 -27.54 -26.98
C ALA A 535 2.62 -27.17 -26.18
N PRO A 536 2.74 -26.53 -25.02
CA PRO A 536 1.57 -26.18 -24.23
C PRO A 536 0.64 -25.32 -25.07
N THR A 537 -0.64 -25.71 -25.11
CA THR A 537 -1.67 -24.94 -25.83
C THR A 537 -1.74 -23.55 -25.22
N VAL A 538 -1.40 -22.54 -25.98
CA VAL A 538 -1.36 -21.14 -25.53
C VAL A 538 -2.61 -20.44 -26.04
N ARG A 539 -3.31 -19.74 -25.15
CA ARG A 539 -4.50 -18.95 -25.50
C ARG A 539 -4.15 -17.75 -26.38
N PRO A 540 -5.07 -17.28 -27.21
CA PRO A 540 -4.88 -16.04 -27.98
C PRO A 540 -4.45 -14.87 -27.04
N TYR A 541 -3.56 -14.02 -27.53
CA TYR A 541 -2.99 -12.87 -26.80
C TYR A 541 -2.15 -13.24 -25.56
N THR A 542 -1.70 -14.50 -25.44
CA THR A 542 -0.76 -14.96 -24.42
C THR A 542 0.55 -15.38 -25.09
N THR A 543 1.67 -15.04 -24.45
CA THR A 543 3.00 -15.49 -24.83
C THR A 543 3.70 -16.13 -23.62
N LEU A 544 4.24 -17.34 -23.78
CA LEU A 544 5.00 -18.03 -22.75
C LEU A 544 6.50 -17.89 -23.01
N HIS A 545 7.24 -17.49 -21.98
CA HIS A 545 8.70 -17.38 -22.00
C HIS A 545 9.30 -18.28 -20.91
N PHE A 546 10.16 -19.22 -21.30
CA PHE A 546 10.82 -20.16 -20.38
C PHE A 546 12.16 -19.61 -19.88
N ILE A 547 12.21 -18.31 -19.60
CA ILE A 547 13.39 -17.58 -19.15
C ILE A 547 13.00 -16.53 -18.12
N LYS A 548 13.99 -16.04 -17.38
CA LYS A 548 13.80 -14.88 -16.52
C LYS A 548 13.76 -13.60 -17.39
N PRO A 549 12.80 -12.66 -17.15
CA PRO A 549 12.69 -11.47 -17.97
C PRO A 549 13.89 -10.52 -17.80
N ASP A 550 14.38 -9.98 -18.89
CA ASP A 550 15.13 -8.72 -18.90
C ASP A 550 14.11 -7.57 -18.97
N LEU A 551 13.78 -7.02 -17.80
CA LEU A 551 12.75 -6.01 -17.70
C LEU A 551 13.13 -4.71 -18.43
N GLY A 552 14.41 -4.37 -18.50
CA GLY A 552 14.89 -3.19 -19.22
C GLY A 552 14.69 -3.30 -20.73
N ALA A 553 15.08 -4.43 -21.30
CA ALA A 553 14.85 -4.73 -22.71
C ALA A 553 13.37 -4.86 -23.02
N THR A 554 12.61 -5.60 -22.20
CA THR A 554 11.16 -5.79 -22.38
C THR A 554 10.40 -4.46 -22.39
N LEU A 555 10.70 -3.56 -21.45
CA LEU A 555 10.06 -2.23 -21.41
C LEU A 555 10.35 -1.42 -22.66
N ARG A 556 11.59 -1.43 -23.17
CA ARG A 556 11.96 -0.72 -24.41
C ARG A 556 11.22 -1.29 -25.61
N THR A 557 11.24 -2.61 -25.78
CA THR A 557 10.54 -3.30 -26.87
C THR A 557 9.04 -2.96 -26.91
N LEU A 558 8.37 -2.96 -25.74
CA LEU A 558 6.94 -2.61 -25.68
C LEU A 558 6.68 -1.12 -25.98
N MET A 559 7.59 -0.23 -25.57
CA MET A 559 7.48 1.20 -25.92
C MET A 559 7.69 1.43 -27.40
N ASP A 560 8.64 0.73 -28.03
CA ASP A 560 8.91 0.81 -29.45
C ASP A 560 7.73 0.22 -30.28
N GLU A 561 7.15 -0.93 -29.83
CA GLU A 561 6.02 -1.57 -30.47
C GLU A 561 4.76 -0.71 -30.49
N HIS A 562 4.42 -0.11 -29.35
CA HIS A 562 3.20 0.68 -29.23
C HIS A 562 3.38 2.15 -29.61
N ALA A 563 4.61 2.65 -29.68
CA ALA A 563 4.96 4.04 -30.00
C ALA A 563 4.00 5.09 -29.38
N PRO A 564 3.78 5.07 -28.04
CA PRO A 564 2.81 5.94 -27.38
C PRO A 564 3.26 7.40 -27.44
N VAL A 565 2.32 8.32 -27.64
CA VAL A 565 2.58 9.78 -27.68
C VAL A 565 2.08 10.51 -26.44
N SER A 566 1.16 9.90 -25.67
CA SER A 566 0.52 10.56 -24.52
C SER A 566 0.92 9.94 -23.18
N GLY A 567 1.99 9.16 -23.16
CA GLY A 567 2.58 8.59 -21.94
C GLY A 567 2.43 7.09 -21.78
N VAL A 568 3.29 6.55 -20.91
CA VAL A 568 3.30 5.15 -20.48
C VAL A 568 3.14 5.11 -18.96
N SER A 569 2.24 4.24 -18.46
CA SER A 569 2.11 3.95 -17.03
C SER A 569 2.69 2.57 -16.75
N VAL A 570 3.77 2.51 -15.97
CA VAL A 570 4.39 1.24 -15.54
C VAL A 570 3.94 0.95 -14.12
N ARG A 571 3.33 -0.22 -13.90
CA ARG A 571 2.83 -0.65 -12.61
C ARG A 571 3.44 -1.97 -12.21
N ALA A 572 3.96 -2.07 -10.98
CA ALA A 572 4.63 -3.27 -10.49
C ALA A 572 4.00 -3.78 -9.21
N CYS A 573 3.75 -5.10 -9.13
CA CYS A 573 3.20 -5.74 -7.94
C CYS A 573 3.91 -7.07 -7.66
N GLY A 574 4.45 -7.26 -6.45
CA GLY A 574 5.11 -8.51 -6.13
C GLY A 574 6.19 -8.43 -5.06
N PRO A 575 7.06 -9.44 -4.99
CA PRO A 575 8.20 -9.45 -4.08
C PRO A 575 9.09 -8.23 -4.25
N SER A 576 9.59 -7.68 -3.15
CA SER A 576 10.41 -6.46 -3.14
C SER A 576 11.63 -6.50 -4.08
N GLY A 577 12.14 -7.69 -4.39
CA GLY A 577 13.23 -7.88 -5.37
C GLY A 577 12.81 -7.53 -6.79
N LEU A 578 11.66 -8.05 -7.23
CA LEU A 578 11.09 -7.76 -8.56
C LEU A 578 10.74 -6.27 -8.69
N VAL A 579 10.04 -5.72 -7.70
CA VAL A 579 9.63 -4.31 -7.70
C VAL A 579 10.84 -3.38 -7.82
N ARG A 580 11.91 -3.62 -7.07
CA ARG A 580 13.16 -2.85 -7.18
C ARG A 580 13.84 -3.00 -8.54
N GLN A 581 13.74 -4.18 -9.16
CA GLN A 581 14.29 -4.39 -10.51
C GLN A 581 13.52 -3.59 -11.55
N VAL A 582 12.17 -3.58 -11.48
CA VAL A 582 11.33 -2.74 -12.36
C VAL A 582 11.63 -1.26 -12.14
N GLU A 583 11.68 -0.80 -10.88
CA GLU A 583 12.01 0.59 -10.54
C GLU A 583 13.35 1.02 -11.13
N ARG A 584 14.37 0.15 -11.02
CA ARG A 584 15.68 0.39 -11.62
C ARG A 584 15.60 0.47 -13.15
N SER A 585 14.93 -0.50 -13.79
CA SER A 585 14.79 -0.52 -15.25
C SER A 585 14.07 0.73 -15.77
N VAL A 586 13.00 1.17 -15.10
CA VAL A 586 12.32 2.44 -15.42
C VAL A 586 13.26 3.63 -15.18
N GLY A 587 14.04 3.63 -14.10
CA GLY A 587 15.01 4.68 -13.78
C GLY A 587 16.13 4.82 -14.82
N GLU A 588 16.55 3.71 -15.43
CA GLU A 588 17.61 3.64 -16.45
C GLU A 588 17.14 4.08 -17.85
N LEU A 589 15.83 4.22 -18.07
CA LEU A 589 15.31 4.79 -19.31
C LEU A 589 15.76 6.25 -19.47
N GLY A 590 16.47 6.53 -20.57
CA GLY A 590 17.02 7.85 -20.84
C GLY A 590 15.95 8.93 -21.00
N ARG A 591 16.37 10.20 -20.86
CA ARG A 591 15.47 11.35 -21.04
C ARG A 591 14.82 11.38 -22.43
N ALA A 592 15.59 11.02 -23.46
CA ALA A 592 15.10 10.95 -24.84
C ALA A 592 13.88 10.03 -24.96
N VAL A 593 13.98 8.77 -24.49
CA VAL A 593 12.88 7.80 -24.50
C VAL A 593 11.66 8.31 -23.72
N ARG A 594 11.86 8.91 -22.56
CA ARG A 594 10.76 9.48 -21.76
C ARG A 594 10.03 10.61 -22.45
N THR A 595 10.76 11.46 -23.15
CA THR A 595 10.17 12.57 -23.91
C THR A 595 9.44 12.07 -25.14
N GLU A 596 10.01 11.10 -25.85
CA GLU A 596 9.42 10.46 -27.03
C GLU A 596 8.07 9.83 -26.76
N VAL A 597 7.96 9.08 -25.65
CA VAL A 597 6.70 8.42 -25.24
C VAL A 597 5.71 9.36 -24.52
N GLY A 598 5.99 10.66 -24.41
CA GLY A 598 5.10 11.62 -23.73
C GLY A 598 5.11 11.55 -22.20
N GLY A 599 6.12 10.90 -21.62
CA GLY A 599 6.30 10.72 -20.17
C GLY A 599 6.07 9.31 -19.68
N ILE A 600 6.73 8.95 -18.57
CA ILE A 600 6.58 7.64 -17.93
C ILE A 600 6.18 7.85 -16.47
N SER A 601 5.04 7.31 -16.06
CA SER A 601 4.65 7.18 -14.65
C SER A 601 5.04 5.81 -14.12
N PHE A 602 5.44 5.73 -12.85
CA PHE A 602 5.76 4.46 -12.19
C PHE A 602 5.02 4.35 -10.87
N GLU A 603 4.37 3.22 -10.68
CA GLU A 603 3.66 2.89 -9.45
C GLU A 603 3.98 1.46 -9.01
N ALA A 604 4.18 1.26 -7.71
CA ALA A 604 4.58 -0.03 -7.19
C ALA A 604 3.87 -0.41 -5.89
N GLU A 605 3.50 -1.69 -5.81
CA GLU A 605 3.02 -2.35 -4.61
C GLU A 605 3.96 -3.52 -4.28
N SER A 606 4.66 -3.44 -3.16
CA SER A 606 5.58 -4.50 -2.75
C SER A 606 5.06 -5.26 -1.55
N PHE A 607 5.05 -6.60 -1.63
CA PHE A 607 4.89 -7.41 -0.43
C PHE A 607 6.27 -7.86 0.05
N ASN A 608 6.51 -7.71 1.36
CA ASN A 608 7.64 -8.35 2.01
C ASN A 608 7.21 -9.78 2.34
N VAL A 609 7.80 -10.74 1.66
CA VAL A 609 7.72 -12.18 1.98
C VAL A 609 8.64 -12.47 3.15
#